data_d248d1c9ea9c468bd1e316f942eb4cf8
#
_entry.id   d248d1c9ea9c468bd1e316f942eb4cf8
#
_cell.length_a   1.000
_cell.length_b   1.000
_cell.length_c   1.000
_cell.angle_alpha   90.00
_cell.angle_beta   90.00
_cell.angle_gamma   90.00
#
_symmetry.space_group_name_H-M   'P 1'
#
loop_
_entity.id
_entity.type
_entity.pdbx_description
1 polymer ?
#
loop_
_entity_poly.entity_id
_entity_poly.type
_entity_poly.pdbx_seq_one_letter_code
_entity_poly.pdbx_strand_id
1 'polypeptide(L)'
;MNNTDSVHLVHGPGSDAEAICLQVSKGYLESGQMVAWLGSLSPSLARSAIGDLDGAALGNLRVWEKGALGIHRLMPPSNGLLVMHGWCSPIGRATKAEVQYLEEILQMAVCRVVVTSLGNQDAGGGRTQMTARSRERLEGMGLSTWFLSRSEGGPERVLTSSDSSLRLVRGQDGFTSIREP
;
A
#
# COMPACT_ATOMS: atom_id res chain seq x y z
N MET A 1 7.61 -6.75 19.03
CA MET A 1 8.10 -7.41 17.80
C MET A 1 8.31 -6.31 16.78
N ASN A 2 9.53 -6.10 16.29
CA ASN A 2 9.78 -5.09 15.26
C ASN A 2 9.20 -5.61 13.94
N ASN A 3 8.18 -4.96 13.45
CA ASN A 3 7.52 -5.29 12.17
C ASN A 3 8.35 -4.69 11.02
N THR A 4 9.61 -5.16 10.89
CA THR A 4 10.64 -4.58 10.00
C THR A 4 10.31 -4.66 8.50
N ASP A 5 9.24 -5.36 8.14
CA ASP A 5 8.81 -5.55 6.74
C ASP A 5 7.55 -4.75 6.37
N SER A 6 7.08 -3.85 7.25
CA SER A 6 5.91 -3.03 6.96
C SER A 6 6.29 -1.77 6.19
N VAL A 7 5.43 -1.36 5.26
CA VAL A 7 5.72 -0.33 4.26
C VAL A 7 4.68 0.78 4.28
N HIS A 8 5.14 2.01 4.24
CA HIS A 8 4.34 3.18 3.88
C HIS A 8 4.64 3.55 2.42
N LEU A 9 3.72 3.22 1.51
CA LEU A 9 3.83 3.53 0.08
C LEU A 9 3.19 4.89 -0.20
N VAL A 10 4.03 5.86 -0.51
CA VAL A 10 3.63 7.22 -0.89
C VAL A 10 3.57 7.30 -2.42
N HIS A 11 2.47 7.81 -2.96
CA HIS A 11 2.26 7.80 -4.41
C HIS A 11 1.64 9.11 -4.91
N GLY A 12 1.82 9.38 -6.19
CA GLY A 12 1.11 10.43 -6.91
C GLY A 12 -0.35 10.04 -7.22
N PRO A 13 -1.11 10.92 -7.87
CA PRO A 13 -2.47 10.62 -8.30
C PRO A 13 -2.51 9.46 -9.29
N GLY A 14 -3.61 8.70 -9.25
CA GLY A 14 -3.86 7.54 -10.11
C GLY A 14 -3.91 6.22 -9.35
N SER A 15 -4.00 5.12 -10.10
CA SER A 15 -4.28 3.78 -9.59
C SER A 15 -3.05 2.88 -9.41
N ASP A 16 -1.84 3.42 -9.61
CA ASP A 16 -0.62 2.59 -9.61
C ASP A 16 -0.35 1.96 -8.25
N ALA A 17 -0.55 2.70 -7.15
CA ALA A 17 -0.36 2.17 -5.80
C ALA A 17 -1.38 1.08 -5.46
N GLU A 18 -2.64 1.26 -5.84
CA GLU A 18 -3.69 0.24 -5.68
C GLU A 18 -3.34 -1.03 -6.47
N ALA A 19 -2.89 -0.88 -7.72
CA ALA A 19 -2.50 -2.00 -8.57
C ALA A 19 -1.29 -2.77 -8.00
N ILE A 20 -0.28 -2.08 -7.46
CA ILE A 20 0.86 -2.71 -6.77
C ILE A 20 0.38 -3.48 -5.53
N CYS A 21 -0.46 -2.86 -4.70
CA CYS A 21 -1.00 -3.52 -3.52
C CYS A 21 -1.82 -4.76 -3.87
N LEU A 22 -2.62 -4.71 -4.94
CA LEU A 22 -3.37 -5.87 -5.44
C LEU A 22 -2.44 -6.98 -5.94
N GLN A 23 -1.37 -6.63 -6.66
CA GLN A 23 -0.39 -7.61 -7.13
C GLN A 23 0.34 -8.28 -5.97
N VAL A 24 0.73 -7.52 -4.93
CA VAL A 24 1.29 -8.09 -3.71
C VAL A 24 0.27 -9.00 -3.03
N SER A 25 -0.99 -8.54 -2.91
CA SER A 25 -2.08 -9.34 -2.34
C SER A 25 -2.29 -10.65 -3.08
N LYS A 26 -2.19 -10.65 -4.43
CA LYS A 26 -2.29 -11.86 -5.25
C LYS A 26 -1.31 -12.94 -4.79
N GLY A 27 -0.04 -12.60 -4.60
CA GLY A 27 0.97 -13.56 -4.15
C GLY A 27 0.66 -14.18 -2.78
N TYR A 28 0.08 -13.42 -1.84
CA TYR A 28 -0.39 -13.94 -0.57
C TYR A 28 -1.59 -14.89 -0.75
N LEU A 29 -2.57 -14.50 -1.55
CA LEU A 29 -3.77 -15.29 -1.82
C LEU A 29 -3.45 -16.61 -2.53
N GLU A 30 -2.55 -16.58 -3.53
CA GLU A 30 -2.04 -17.78 -4.22
C GLU A 30 -1.32 -18.75 -3.27
N SER A 31 -0.70 -18.21 -2.22
CA SER A 31 -0.06 -19.00 -1.16
C SER A 31 -1.04 -19.46 -0.07
N GLY A 32 -2.34 -19.27 -0.25
CA GLY A 32 -3.38 -19.61 0.73
C GLY A 32 -3.39 -18.74 1.98
N GLN A 33 -2.71 -17.58 1.95
CA GLN A 33 -2.60 -16.68 3.09
C GLN A 33 -3.72 -15.65 3.10
N MET A 34 -4.10 -15.21 4.28
CA MET A 34 -5.15 -14.22 4.46
C MET A 34 -4.67 -12.80 4.13
N VAL A 35 -5.48 -12.08 3.36
CA VAL A 35 -5.30 -10.65 3.08
C VAL A 35 -6.50 -9.88 3.64
N ALA A 36 -6.22 -8.87 4.46
CA ALA A 36 -7.20 -7.87 4.86
C ALA A 36 -6.94 -6.57 4.10
N TRP A 37 -7.97 -6.04 3.43
CA TRP A 37 -7.92 -4.79 2.70
C TRP A 37 -8.83 -3.77 3.38
N LEU A 38 -8.25 -2.66 3.86
CA LEU A 38 -8.96 -1.55 4.46
C LEU A 38 -8.94 -0.35 3.53
N GLY A 39 -10.11 0.16 3.20
CA GLY A 39 -10.29 1.29 2.31
C GLY A 39 -10.98 0.92 1.00
N SER A 40 -11.08 1.90 0.11
CA SER A 40 -11.69 1.68 -1.19
C SER A 40 -10.90 0.68 -2.03
N LEU A 41 -11.61 -0.15 -2.76
CA LEU A 41 -11.05 -1.10 -3.72
C LEU A 41 -11.78 -0.94 -5.04
N SER A 42 -11.04 -0.62 -6.11
CA SER A 42 -11.60 -0.50 -7.45
C SER A 42 -12.01 -1.86 -8.00
N PRO A 43 -13.31 -2.10 -8.30
CA PRO A 43 -13.75 -3.40 -8.81
C PRO A 43 -13.09 -3.81 -10.13
N SER A 44 -12.78 -2.83 -10.99
CA SER A 44 -12.13 -3.10 -12.27
C SER A 44 -10.68 -3.52 -12.10
N LEU A 45 -9.94 -2.85 -11.21
CA LEU A 45 -8.56 -3.22 -10.90
C LEU A 45 -8.49 -4.56 -10.16
N ALA A 46 -9.38 -4.80 -9.21
CA ALA A 46 -9.45 -6.08 -8.51
C ALA A 46 -9.71 -7.22 -9.50
N ARG A 47 -10.69 -7.05 -10.40
CA ARG A 47 -10.97 -8.07 -11.44
C ARG A 47 -9.76 -8.33 -12.33
N SER A 48 -9.04 -7.28 -12.74
CA SER A 48 -7.86 -7.42 -13.58
C SER A 48 -6.68 -8.10 -12.84
N ALA A 49 -6.48 -7.77 -11.56
CA ALA A 49 -5.30 -8.21 -10.83
C ALA A 49 -5.45 -9.59 -10.18
N ILE A 50 -6.65 -9.92 -9.68
CA ILE A 50 -6.90 -11.13 -8.87
C ILE A 50 -8.11 -11.94 -9.36
N GLY A 51 -8.74 -11.54 -10.49
CA GLY A 51 -9.96 -12.19 -10.99
C GLY A 51 -9.74 -13.59 -11.57
N ASP A 52 -8.50 -13.98 -11.80
CA ASP A 52 -8.07 -15.31 -12.24
C ASP A 52 -7.83 -16.30 -11.08
N LEU A 53 -7.88 -15.83 -9.84
CA LEU A 53 -7.76 -16.69 -8.66
C LEU A 53 -9.02 -17.55 -8.48
N ASP A 54 -8.83 -18.75 -7.96
CA ASP A 54 -9.93 -19.63 -7.61
C ASP A 54 -10.73 -19.12 -6.40
N GLY A 55 -11.90 -19.72 -6.18
CA GLY A 55 -12.78 -19.32 -5.08
C GLY A 55 -12.20 -19.56 -3.70
N ALA A 56 -11.29 -20.53 -3.53
CA ALA A 56 -10.64 -20.80 -2.24
C ALA A 56 -9.63 -19.69 -1.92
N ALA A 57 -8.79 -19.28 -2.89
CA ALA A 57 -7.87 -18.17 -2.74
C ALA A 57 -8.62 -16.85 -2.48
N LEU A 58 -9.65 -16.54 -3.28
CA LEU A 58 -10.49 -15.35 -3.07
C LEU A 58 -11.23 -15.37 -1.73
N GLY A 59 -11.56 -16.54 -1.21
CA GLY A 59 -12.12 -16.72 0.12
C GLY A 59 -11.23 -16.22 1.26
N ASN A 60 -9.93 -16.05 1.02
CA ASN A 60 -8.97 -15.49 1.98
C ASN A 60 -8.83 -13.97 1.91
N LEU A 61 -9.49 -13.28 0.96
CA LEU A 61 -9.55 -11.83 0.89
C LEU A 61 -10.70 -11.28 1.73
N ARG A 62 -10.41 -10.36 2.61
CA ARG A 62 -11.37 -9.60 3.41
C ARG A 62 -11.25 -8.12 3.08
N VAL A 63 -12.33 -7.52 2.59
CA VAL A 63 -12.38 -6.10 2.21
C VAL A 63 -13.31 -5.34 3.15
N TRP A 64 -12.84 -4.23 3.69
CA TRP A 64 -13.56 -3.43 4.67
C TRP A 64 -13.36 -1.95 4.41
N GLU A 65 -14.39 -1.17 4.70
CA GLU A 65 -14.28 0.27 4.72
C GLU A 65 -13.47 0.75 5.93
N LYS A 66 -12.80 1.89 5.79
CA LYS A 66 -12.11 2.52 6.90
C LYS A 66 -13.09 2.86 8.02
N GLY A 67 -12.66 2.69 9.25
CA GLY A 67 -13.49 2.95 10.43
C GLY A 67 -14.52 1.87 10.73
N ALA A 68 -14.50 0.73 10.04
CA ALA A 68 -15.38 -0.38 10.35
C ALA A 68 -15.19 -0.86 11.80
N LEU A 69 -16.31 -1.04 12.50
CA LEU A 69 -16.29 -1.58 13.86
C LEU A 69 -15.82 -3.04 13.86
N GLY A 70 -15.05 -3.40 14.88
CA GLY A 70 -14.61 -4.79 15.05
C GLY A 70 -13.41 -5.20 14.19
N ILE A 71 -12.61 -4.25 13.73
CA ILE A 71 -11.43 -4.48 12.88
C ILE A 71 -10.43 -5.47 13.49
N HIS A 72 -10.36 -5.56 14.82
CA HIS A 72 -9.52 -6.54 15.53
C HIS A 72 -9.83 -8.00 15.16
N ARG A 73 -11.08 -8.29 14.73
CA ARG A 73 -11.50 -9.63 14.27
C ARG A 73 -11.06 -9.94 12.84
N LEU A 74 -10.49 -8.95 12.16
CA LEU A 74 -10.14 -8.99 10.75
C LEU A 74 -8.65 -9.02 10.51
N MET A 75 -7.87 -8.92 11.58
CA MET A 75 -6.42 -8.92 11.46
C MET A 75 -5.93 -10.26 10.93
N PRO A 76 -5.16 -10.26 9.85
CA PRO A 76 -4.52 -11.46 9.35
C PRO A 76 -3.56 -12.06 10.40
N PRO A 77 -3.32 -13.39 10.36
CA PRO A 77 -2.26 -14.00 11.16
C PRO A 77 -0.88 -13.49 10.72
N SER A 78 0.17 -13.85 11.45
CA SER A 78 1.53 -13.33 11.25
C SER A 78 2.11 -13.55 9.86
N ASN A 79 1.64 -14.58 9.14
CA ASN A 79 2.02 -14.87 7.75
C ASN A 79 1.11 -14.16 6.71
N GLY A 80 0.10 -13.41 7.14
CA GLY A 80 -0.83 -12.70 6.26
C GLY A 80 -0.38 -11.28 5.91
N LEU A 81 -1.26 -10.58 5.19
CA LEU A 81 -1.04 -9.21 4.74
C LEU A 81 -2.21 -8.31 5.15
N LEU A 82 -1.90 -7.15 5.70
CA LEU A 82 -2.85 -6.06 5.89
C LEU A 82 -2.52 -4.92 4.93
N VAL A 83 -3.46 -4.54 4.09
CA VAL A 83 -3.36 -3.35 3.21
C VAL A 83 -4.29 -2.27 3.76
N MET A 84 -3.76 -1.10 4.05
CA MET A 84 -4.53 0.11 4.37
C MET A 84 -4.43 1.09 3.21
N HIS A 85 -5.36 1.00 2.27
CA HIS A 85 -5.35 1.84 1.08
C HIS A 85 -5.90 3.24 1.35
N GLY A 86 -5.05 4.28 1.12
CA GLY A 86 -5.39 5.67 1.40
C GLY A 86 -5.69 5.90 2.90
N TRP A 87 -4.74 5.63 3.80
CA TRP A 87 -4.96 5.67 5.24
C TRP A 87 -5.44 7.00 5.79
N CYS A 88 -5.12 8.11 5.13
CA CYS A 88 -5.55 9.46 5.50
C CYS A 88 -6.25 10.17 4.33
N SER A 89 -6.86 11.30 4.62
CA SER A 89 -7.47 12.18 3.61
C SER A 89 -6.47 12.53 2.48
N PRO A 90 -6.90 12.54 1.22
CA PRO A 90 -6.03 12.89 0.10
C PRO A 90 -5.63 14.37 0.09
N ILE A 91 -6.34 15.23 0.83
CA ILE A 91 -6.14 16.68 0.87
C ILE A 91 -5.75 17.12 2.27
N GLY A 92 -4.80 18.05 2.37
CA GLY A 92 -4.37 18.64 3.63
C GLY A 92 -3.45 17.73 4.46
N ARG A 93 -3.35 17.99 5.74
CA ARG A 93 -2.58 17.18 6.70
C ARG A 93 -3.44 16.05 7.23
N ALA A 94 -2.81 14.92 7.57
CA ALA A 94 -3.50 13.87 8.29
C ALA A 94 -4.04 14.40 9.62
N THR A 95 -5.29 14.12 9.92
CA THR A 95 -5.94 14.54 11.16
C THR A 95 -5.44 13.71 12.33
N LYS A 96 -5.60 14.24 13.55
CA LYS A 96 -5.23 13.50 14.78
C LYS A 96 -5.99 12.16 14.87
N ALA A 97 -7.26 12.14 14.48
CA ALA A 97 -8.09 10.93 14.50
C ALA A 97 -7.60 9.86 13.50
N GLU A 98 -7.21 10.28 12.27
CA GLU A 98 -6.66 9.35 11.27
C GLU A 98 -5.34 8.75 11.74
N VAL A 99 -4.48 9.56 12.34
CA VAL A 99 -3.20 9.08 12.89
C VAL A 99 -3.43 8.13 14.04
N GLN A 100 -4.31 8.46 14.98
CA GLN A 100 -4.64 7.60 16.11
C GLN A 100 -5.23 6.25 15.64
N TYR A 101 -6.15 6.28 14.68
CA TYR A 101 -6.72 5.07 14.09
C TYR A 101 -5.65 4.17 13.45
N LEU A 102 -4.72 4.77 12.70
CA LEU A 102 -3.60 4.02 12.13
C LEU A 102 -2.69 3.41 13.22
N GLU A 103 -2.38 4.18 14.28
CA GLU A 103 -1.59 3.68 15.40
C GLU A 103 -2.23 2.47 16.07
N GLU A 104 -3.53 2.54 16.36
CA GLU A 104 -4.29 1.43 16.95
C GLU A 104 -4.23 0.17 16.07
N ILE A 105 -4.39 0.34 14.75
CA ILE A 105 -4.26 -0.75 13.79
C ILE A 105 -2.86 -1.37 13.80
N LEU A 106 -1.82 -0.54 13.74
CA LEU A 106 -0.43 -1.01 13.72
C LEU A 106 -0.02 -1.71 15.02
N GLN A 107 -0.55 -1.26 16.16
CA GLN A 107 -0.32 -1.92 17.45
C GLN A 107 -0.96 -3.32 17.51
N MET A 108 -2.10 -3.52 16.86
CA MET A 108 -2.78 -4.81 16.80
C MET A 108 -2.22 -5.75 15.73
N ALA A 109 -1.60 -5.21 14.68
CA ALA A 109 -1.13 -6.00 13.56
C ALA A 109 0.07 -6.85 13.92
N VAL A 110 -0.04 -8.16 13.74
CA VAL A 110 1.05 -9.14 13.89
C VAL A 110 1.57 -9.62 12.54
N CYS A 111 0.94 -9.19 11.44
CA CYS A 111 1.25 -9.51 10.05
C CYS A 111 2.04 -8.38 9.38
N ARG A 112 2.44 -8.58 8.13
CA ARG A 112 2.96 -7.49 7.29
C ARG A 112 1.89 -6.46 7.00
N VAL A 113 2.28 -5.18 7.01
CA VAL A 113 1.36 -4.08 6.75
C VAL A 113 1.87 -3.23 5.58
N VAL A 114 0.99 -2.95 4.63
CA VAL A 114 1.21 -1.97 3.58
C VAL A 114 0.20 -0.85 3.77
N VAL A 115 0.70 0.35 4.01
CA VAL A 115 -0.12 1.56 4.16
C VAL A 115 0.10 2.44 2.95
N THR A 116 -0.94 2.94 2.28
CA THR A 116 -0.76 3.87 1.16
C THR A 116 -1.28 5.26 1.47
N SER A 117 -0.63 6.28 0.93
CA SER A 117 -1.13 7.67 0.95
C SER A 117 -0.71 8.45 -0.28
N LEU A 118 -1.51 9.45 -0.65
CA LEU A 118 -1.08 10.45 -1.61
C LEU A 118 0.04 11.29 -1.00
N GLY A 119 1.13 11.45 -1.76
CA GLY A 119 2.20 12.38 -1.42
C GLY A 119 1.76 13.83 -1.57
N ASN A 120 2.31 14.70 -0.76
CA ASN A 120 2.18 16.13 -0.97
C ASN A 120 3.15 16.54 -2.09
N GLN A 121 2.64 17.25 -3.09
CA GLN A 121 3.45 17.95 -4.07
C GLN A 121 3.48 19.42 -3.66
N ASP A 122 4.66 20.00 -3.62
CA ASP A 122 4.81 21.42 -3.31
C ASP A 122 4.30 22.27 -4.48
N ALA A 123 3.52 23.30 -4.22
CA ALA A 123 2.91 24.15 -5.24
C ALA A 123 3.93 25.02 -6.01
N GLY A 124 5.21 24.93 -5.70
CA GLY A 124 6.27 25.79 -6.18
C GLY A 124 6.83 25.52 -7.58
N GLY A 125 6.28 24.55 -8.35
CA GLY A 125 6.63 24.36 -9.77
C GLY A 125 8.03 23.86 -10.10
N GLY A 126 8.88 23.60 -9.11
CA GLY A 126 10.16 22.91 -9.29
C GLY A 126 9.95 21.39 -9.38
N ARG A 127 10.98 20.62 -9.77
CA ARG A 127 10.97 19.13 -9.70
C ARG A 127 10.69 18.70 -8.27
N THR A 128 9.43 18.60 -7.95
CA THR A 128 8.95 18.52 -6.57
C THR A 128 9.10 17.10 -6.09
N GLN A 129 10.04 16.94 -5.19
CA GLN A 129 10.19 15.70 -4.45
C GLN A 129 8.87 15.48 -3.67
N MET A 130 8.21 14.39 -3.96
CA MET A 130 7.01 13.98 -3.24
C MET A 130 7.34 13.80 -1.76
N THR A 131 6.53 14.40 -0.87
CA THR A 131 6.73 14.27 0.57
C THR A 131 5.69 13.36 1.18
N ALA A 132 6.12 12.52 2.11
CA ALA A 132 5.25 11.60 2.83
C ALA A 132 4.56 12.30 4.01
N ARG A 133 3.27 12.05 4.17
CA ARG A 133 2.49 12.53 5.33
C ARG A 133 2.89 11.77 6.58
N SER A 134 3.16 12.51 7.66
CA SER A 134 3.54 11.95 8.96
C SER A 134 4.71 10.95 8.90
N ARG A 135 5.67 11.15 7.97
CA ARG A 135 6.78 10.24 7.70
C ARG A 135 7.51 9.81 8.97
N GLU A 136 8.05 10.77 9.72
CA GLU A 136 8.84 10.50 10.92
C GLU A 136 8.05 9.66 11.95
N ARG A 137 6.75 9.94 12.09
CA ARG A 137 5.89 9.22 13.00
C ARG A 137 5.66 7.78 12.55
N LEU A 138 5.41 7.56 11.26
CA LEU A 138 5.21 6.21 10.69
C LEU A 138 6.50 5.39 10.71
N GLU A 139 7.64 6.02 10.41
CA GLU A 139 8.96 5.38 10.55
C GLU A 139 9.27 5.03 12.02
N GLY A 140 8.89 5.91 12.96
CA GLY A 140 8.97 5.62 14.39
C GLY A 140 8.09 4.46 14.87
N MET A 141 7.04 4.11 14.11
CA MET A 141 6.21 2.91 14.33
C MET A 141 6.75 1.66 13.60
N GLY A 142 7.87 1.76 12.92
CA GLY A 142 8.53 0.64 12.24
C GLY A 142 8.12 0.43 10.78
N LEU A 143 7.49 1.43 10.11
CA LEU A 143 7.25 1.35 8.69
C LEU A 143 8.42 1.94 7.89
N SER A 144 8.80 1.27 6.81
CA SER A 144 9.73 1.82 5.82
C SER A 144 8.96 2.68 4.81
N THR A 145 9.41 3.91 4.58
CA THR A 145 8.75 4.80 3.60
C THR A 145 9.30 4.58 2.21
N TRP A 146 8.41 4.30 1.26
CA TRP A 146 8.70 4.14 -0.16
C TRP A 146 7.89 5.13 -0.98
N PHE A 147 8.51 5.71 -2.00
CA PHE A 147 7.89 6.64 -2.93
C PHE A 147 7.72 6.00 -4.28
N LEU A 148 6.49 6.01 -4.78
CA LEU A 148 6.15 5.55 -6.12
C LEU A 148 6.00 6.75 -7.04
N SER A 149 6.95 6.92 -7.94
CA SER A 149 6.97 7.98 -8.95
C SER A 149 6.81 7.42 -10.36
N ARG A 150 6.37 8.27 -11.28
CA ARG A 150 6.32 7.96 -12.72
C ARG A 150 7.56 8.53 -13.38
N SER A 151 8.20 7.77 -14.26
CA SER A 151 9.17 8.32 -15.21
C SER A 151 8.46 9.22 -16.22
N GLU A 152 9.11 10.30 -16.64
CA GLU A 152 8.56 11.21 -17.62
C GLU A 152 8.25 10.45 -18.93
N GLY A 153 6.95 10.40 -19.29
CA GLY A 153 6.47 9.95 -20.59
C GLY A 153 6.38 8.45 -20.85
N GLY A 154 6.61 7.57 -19.83
CA GLY A 154 6.65 6.13 -20.06
C GLY A 154 5.76 5.27 -19.15
N PRO A 155 5.68 3.96 -19.45
CA PRO A 155 5.01 2.97 -18.61
C PRO A 155 5.82 2.66 -17.34
N GLU A 156 7.02 3.20 -17.21
CA GLU A 156 7.93 2.95 -16.12
C GLU A 156 7.48 3.65 -14.84
N ARG A 157 7.71 2.98 -13.73
CA ARG A 157 7.55 3.48 -12.37
C ARG A 157 8.82 3.24 -11.61
N VAL A 158 9.11 4.12 -10.68
CA VAL A 158 10.27 3.98 -9.79
C VAL A 158 9.77 3.97 -8.36
N LEU A 159 10.11 2.91 -7.65
CA LEU A 159 9.97 2.82 -6.21
C LEU A 159 11.29 3.20 -5.57
N THR A 160 11.30 4.21 -4.73
CA THR A 160 12.50 4.67 -4.01
C THR A 160 12.27 4.70 -2.51
N SER A 161 13.25 4.25 -1.75
CA SER A 161 13.36 4.44 -0.30
C SER A 161 14.64 5.23 0.01
N SER A 162 15.00 5.36 1.30
CA SER A 162 16.29 5.95 1.70
C SER A 162 17.49 5.23 1.10
N ASP A 163 17.40 3.89 0.97
CA ASP A 163 18.56 3.04 0.72
C ASP A 163 18.44 2.19 -0.55
N SER A 164 17.29 2.25 -1.23
CA SER A 164 17.00 1.36 -2.35
C SER A 164 16.17 2.04 -3.42
N SER A 165 16.38 1.61 -4.67
CA SER A 165 15.58 2.00 -5.82
C SER A 165 15.22 0.76 -6.64
N LEU A 166 13.97 0.67 -7.06
CA LEU A 166 13.48 -0.42 -7.90
C LEU A 166 12.69 0.15 -9.07
N ARG A 167 13.08 -0.21 -10.29
CA ARG A 167 12.32 0.13 -11.49
C ARG A 167 11.27 -0.92 -11.80
N LEU A 168 10.08 -0.47 -12.12
CA LEU A 168 8.93 -1.30 -12.46
C LEU A 168 8.40 -0.87 -13.82
N VAL A 169 7.98 -1.82 -14.63
CA VAL A 169 7.19 -1.56 -15.85
C VAL A 169 5.79 -2.07 -15.64
N ARG A 170 4.81 -1.23 -15.93
CA ARG A 170 3.40 -1.62 -15.92
C ARG A 170 3.06 -2.30 -17.24
N GLY A 171 2.77 -3.59 -17.19
CA GLY A 171 2.22 -4.41 -18.27
C GLY A 171 0.70 -4.58 -18.15
N GLN A 172 0.15 -5.47 -18.98
CA GLN A 172 -1.27 -5.85 -18.93
C GLN A 172 -1.59 -6.63 -17.64
N ASP A 173 -0.65 -7.47 -17.20
CA ASP A 173 -0.81 -8.37 -16.04
C ASP A 173 -0.28 -7.78 -14.73
N GLY A 174 0.06 -6.50 -14.68
CA GLY A 174 0.59 -5.83 -13.50
C GLY A 174 1.97 -5.22 -13.69
N PHE A 175 2.76 -5.18 -12.62
CA PHE A 175 4.10 -4.60 -12.60
C PHE A 175 5.17 -5.69 -12.64
N THR A 176 6.18 -5.48 -13.46
CA THR A 176 7.38 -6.33 -13.52
C THR A 176 8.60 -5.51 -13.13
N SER A 177 9.46 -6.06 -12.28
CA SER A 177 10.71 -5.41 -11.91
C SER A 177 11.72 -5.51 -13.05
N ILE A 178 12.37 -4.40 -13.39
CA ILE A 178 13.53 -4.38 -14.26
C ILE A 178 14.76 -4.48 -13.35
N ARG A 179 15.51 -5.57 -13.49
CA ARG A 179 16.86 -5.64 -12.91
C ARG A 179 17.78 -4.90 -13.86
N GLU A 180 18.52 -3.93 -13.36
CA GLU A 180 19.67 -3.42 -14.11
C GLU A 180 20.72 -4.54 -14.19
N PRO A 181 21.31 -4.74 -15.38
CA PRO A 181 22.34 -5.75 -15.59
C PRO A 181 23.60 -5.48 -14.79
#